data_41e12d34705fce6cc175e0b6558d0442
#
_entry.id   41e12d34705fce6cc175e0b6558d0442
#
_cell.length_a   1.000
_cell.length_b   1.000
_cell.length_c   1.000
_cell.angle_alpha   90.00
_cell.angle_beta   90.00
_cell.angle_gamma   90.00
#
_symmetry.space_group_name_H-M   'P 1'
#
loop_
_entity.id
_entity.type
_entity.pdbx_description
1 polymer ?
#
loop_
_entity_poly.entity_id
_entity_poly.type
_entity_poly.pdbx_seq_one_letter_code
_entity_poly.pdbx_strand_id
1 'polypeptide(L)'
;MLDKNTIKKITKIQELLANKKEGALVAHYGAVDPSDMEFNAIVINNGGAFITNVYEHYDDSSYEILVNVDKITSIYLQKQVKEKLL
;
A
#
# COMPACT_ATOMS: atom_id res chain seq x y z
N MET A 1 11.77 -4.78 15.52
CA MET A 1 12.84 -4.49 14.55
C MET A 1 12.40 -4.97 13.17
N LEU A 2 12.62 -4.14 12.14
CA LEU A 2 12.25 -4.49 10.79
C LEU A 2 13.36 -5.32 10.14
N ASP A 3 13.00 -6.40 9.45
CA ASP A 3 13.97 -7.23 8.75
C ASP A 3 14.32 -6.65 7.38
N LYS A 4 15.30 -7.26 6.71
CA LYS A 4 15.79 -6.75 5.42
C LYS A 4 14.71 -6.74 4.34
N ASN A 5 13.85 -7.74 4.32
CA ASN A 5 12.78 -7.81 3.32
C ASN A 5 11.74 -6.72 3.54
N THR A 6 11.40 -6.47 4.79
CA THR A 6 10.47 -5.39 5.13
C THR A 6 11.06 -4.04 4.75
N ILE A 7 12.35 -3.82 5.05
CA ILE A 7 13.03 -2.56 4.70
C ILE A 7 13.05 -2.36 3.18
N LYS A 8 13.30 -3.41 2.40
CA LYS A 8 13.26 -3.32 0.94
C LYS A 8 11.88 -2.93 0.45
N LYS A 9 10.83 -3.52 1.01
CA LYS A 9 9.45 -3.17 0.65
C LYS A 9 9.14 -1.73 0.99
N ILE A 10 9.54 -1.27 2.17
CA ILE A 10 9.33 0.12 2.59
C ILE A 10 10.01 1.08 1.62
N THR A 11 11.28 0.82 1.30
CA THR A 11 12.04 1.66 0.38
C THR A 11 11.38 1.73 -0.99
N LYS A 12 10.95 0.58 -1.51
CA LYS A 12 10.29 0.53 -2.81
C LYS A 12 8.97 1.30 -2.80
N ILE A 13 8.18 1.13 -1.76
CA ILE A 13 6.89 1.82 -1.62
C ILE A 13 7.11 3.34 -1.53
N GLN A 14 8.10 3.79 -0.76
CA GLN A 14 8.43 5.21 -0.65
C GLN A 14 8.82 5.79 -2.00
N GLU A 15 9.63 5.06 -2.78
CA GLU A 15 9.99 5.46 -4.14
C GLU A 15 8.75 5.58 -5.04
N LEU A 16 7.88 4.59 -5.00
CA LEU A 16 6.69 4.59 -5.82
C LEU A 16 5.76 5.76 -5.49
N LEU A 17 5.60 6.05 -4.20
CA LEU A 17 4.77 7.18 -3.77
C LEU A 17 5.38 8.51 -4.20
N ALA A 18 6.70 8.64 -4.11
CA ALA A 18 7.39 9.89 -4.48
C ALA A 18 7.38 10.14 -5.99
N ASN A 19 7.42 9.09 -6.79
CA ASN A 19 7.58 9.18 -8.23
C ASN A 19 6.30 8.92 -9.02
N LYS A 20 5.20 8.68 -8.35
CA LYS A 20 3.93 8.41 -9.02
C LYS A 20 3.50 9.63 -9.82
N LYS A 21 3.24 9.45 -11.11
CA LYS A 21 2.81 10.54 -11.99
C LYS A 21 1.31 10.55 -12.19
N GLU A 22 0.72 9.39 -12.50
CA GLU A 22 -0.73 9.28 -12.67
C GLU A 22 -1.15 7.85 -12.36
N GLY A 23 -2.44 7.68 -12.09
CA GLY A 23 -3.00 6.39 -11.72
C GLY A 23 -2.97 6.16 -10.22
N ALA A 24 -3.51 5.04 -9.79
CA ALA A 24 -3.60 4.65 -8.39
C ALA A 24 -2.67 3.49 -8.10
N LEU A 25 -2.01 3.53 -6.95
CA LEU A 25 -1.19 2.41 -6.49
C LEU A 25 -2.09 1.43 -5.74
N VAL A 26 -2.09 0.18 -6.18
CA VAL A 26 -2.93 -0.87 -5.62
C VAL A 26 -2.02 -2.00 -5.11
N ALA A 27 -2.20 -2.40 -3.86
CA ALA A 27 -1.47 -3.51 -3.28
C ALA A 27 -2.36 -4.74 -3.18
N HIS A 28 -1.81 -5.88 -3.56
CA HIS A 28 -2.41 -7.19 -3.27
C HIS A 28 -1.80 -7.68 -1.98
N TYR A 29 -2.62 -8.15 -1.07
CA TYR A 29 -2.14 -8.61 0.23
C TYR A 29 -2.96 -9.79 0.74
N GLY A 30 -2.36 -10.55 1.69
CA GLY A 30 -2.99 -11.73 2.25
C GLY A 30 -2.67 -12.98 1.45
N ALA A 31 -2.33 -14.06 2.13
CA ALA A 31 -1.93 -15.31 1.51
C ALA A 31 -3.11 -16.27 1.31
N VAL A 32 -4.02 -16.31 2.28
CA VAL A 32 -5.12 -17.28 2.29
C VAL A 32 -6.35 -16.72 1.57
N ASP A 33 -6.64 -15.46 1.79
CA ASP A 33 -7.79 -14.78 1.20
C ASP A 33 -7.31 -13.44 0.64
N PRO A 34 -6.69 -13.45 -0.53
CA PRO A 34 -6.07 -12.25 -1.09
C PRO A 34 -7.06 -11.13 -1.32
N SER A 35 -6.67 -9.94 -0.96
CA SER A 35 -7.46 -8.72 -1.13
C SER A 35 -6.63 -7.65 -1.80
N ASP A 36 -7.30 -6.65 -2.36
CA ASP A 36 -6.67 -5.50 -2.99
C ASP A 36 -7.00 -4.25 -2.21
N MET A 37 -6.03 -3.33 -2.16
CA MET A 37 -6.25 -2.03 -1.54
C MET A 37 -5.49 -0.96 -2.31
N GLU A 38 -6.20 0.08 -2.72
CA GLU A 38 -5.56 1.29 -3.20
C GLU A 38 -4.96 2.02 -1.99
N PHE A 39 -3.72 2.48 -2.13
CA PHE A 39 -3.06 3.20 -1.05
C PHE A 39 -2.39 4.47 -1.56
N ASN A 40 -2.22 5.45 -0.68
CA ASN A 40 -1.61 6.73 -1.02
C ASN A 40 -0.57 7.19 -0.03
N ALA A 41 -0.31 6.42 1.01
CA ALA A 41 0.67 6.78 2.02
C ALA A 41 1.23 5.53 2.72
N ILE A 42 2.36 5.71 3.37
CA ILE A 42 2.96 4.69 4.23
C ILE A 42 3.17 5.29 5.61
N VAL A 43 2.82 4.54 6.64
CA VAL A 43 2.99 4.94 8.03
C VAL A 43 3.99 3.99 8.68
N ILE A 44 4.99 4.54 9.32
CA ILE A 44 6.02 3.76 10.02
C ILE A 44 5.97 4.17 11.50
N ASN A 45 5.82 3.17 12.36
CA ASN A 45 5.78 3.39 13.80
C ASN A 45 6.43 2.21 14.52
N ASN A 46 6.31 2.19 15.85
CA ASN A 46 6.93 1.14 16.67
C ASN A 46 6.36 -0.25 16.40
N GLY A 47 5.14 -0.33 15.87
CA GLY A 47 4.50 -1.62 15.55
C GLY A 47 4.83 -2.14 14.16
N GLY A 48 5.53 -1.35 13.33
CA GLY A 48 5.92 -1.75 11.99
C GLY A 48 5.65 -0.69 10.94
N ALA A 49 5.52 -1.13 9.70
CA ALA A 49 5.22 -0.26 8.56
C ALA A 49 3.92 -0.70 7.91
N PHE A 50 3.09 0.27 7.57
CA PHE A 50 1.75 0.02 7.05
C PHE A 50 1.46 0.93 5.85
N ILE A 51 0.86 0.36 4.80
CA ILE A 51 0.27 1.20 3.76
C ILE A 51 -1.11 1.61 4.23
N THR A 52 -1.56 2.77 3.79
CA THR A 52 -2.82 3.32 4.26
C THR A 52 -3.57 4.06 3.17
N ASN A 53 -4.88 4.12 3.34
CA ASN A 53 -5.76 4.97 2.58
C ASN A 53 -6.95 5.35 3.46
N VAL A 54 -7.50 6.54 3.23
CA VAL A 54 -8.66 7.03 3.96
C VAL A 54 -9.86 6.97 3.03
N TYR A 55 -10.92 6.32 3.47
CA TYR A 55 -12.17 6.21 2.72
C TYR A 55 -13.24 7.05 3.40
N GLU A 56 -13.97 7.79 2.59
CA GLU A 56 -15.04 8.65 3.07
C GLU A 56 -16.40 8.04 2.76
N HIS A 57 -17.29 8.12 3.73
CA HIS A 57 -18.66 7.68 3.55
C HIS A 57 -19.54 8.88 3.15
N TYR A 58 -20.68 8.58 2.56
CA TYR A 58 -21.64 9.61 2.15
C TYR A 58 -22.22 10.41 3.32
N ASP A 59 -22.09 9.91 4.55
CA ASP A 59 -22.55 10.59 5.77
C ASP A 59 -21.49 11.48 6.41
N ASP A 60 -20.47 11.85 5.66
CA ASP A 60 -19.32 12.66 6.09
C ASP A 60 -18.43 12.00 7.13
N SER A 61 -18.66 10.72 7.43
CA SER A 61 -17.72 9.97 8.25
C SER A 61 -16.59 9.43 7.38
N SER A 62 -15.47 9.12 8.00
CA SER A 62 -14.33 8.53 7.29
C SER A 62 -13.72 7.41 8.13
N TYR A 63 -13.01 6.51 7.45
CA TYR A 63 -12.25 5.47 8.12
C TYR A 63 -10.94 5.26 7.40
N GLU A 64 -9.93 4.84 8.14
CA GLU A 64 -8.61 4.57 7.62
C GLU A 64 -8.33 3.08 7.67
N ILE A 65 -7.83 2.53 6.57
CA ILE A 65 -7.42 1.13 6.51
C ILE A 65 -5.90 1.10 6.54
N LEU A 66 -5.35 0.25 7.40
CA LEU A 66 -3.91 0.05 7.55
C LEU A 66 -3.60 -1.42 7.26
N VAL A 67 -2.67 -1.64 6.33
CA VAL A 67 -2.22 -3.00 6.00
C VAL A 67 -0.71 -3.09 6.20
N ASN A 68 -0.29 -4.05 7.00
CA ASN A 68 1.12 -4.26 7.27
C ASN A 68 1.87 -4.57 5.98
N VAL A 69 2.98 -3.90 5.76
CA VAL A 69 3.80 -4.05 4.57
C VAL A 69 4.23 -5.51 4.35
N ASP A 70 4.43 -6.26 5.42
CA ASP A 70 4.83 -7.67 5.32
C ASP A 70 3.76 -8.55 4.66
N LYS A 71 2.52 -8.12 4.65
CA LYS A 71 1.42 -8.88 4.03
C LYS A 71 1.29 -8.61 2.54
N ILE A 72 1.98 -7.61 2.02
CA ILE A 72 1.89 -7.24 0.61
C ILE A 72 2.62 -8.29 -0.24
N THR A 73 1.93 -8.81 -1.24
CA THR A 73 2.49 -9.79 -2.17
C THR A 73 2.87 -9.17 -3.50
N SER A 74 2.17 -8.12 -3.92
CA SER A 74 2.51 -7.40 -5.16
C SER A 74 1.89 -6.01 -5.13
N ILE A 75 2.42 -5.12 -5.98
CA ILE A 75 1.93 -3.76 -6.13
C ILE A 75 1.79 -3.47 -7.63
N TYR A 76 0.67 -2.85 -7.99
CA TYR A 76 0.36 -2.48 -9.36
C TYR A 76 0.06 -1.00 -9.45
N LEU A 77 0.37 -0.42 -10.60
CA LEU A 77 -0.10 0.90 -10.96
C LEU A 77 -1.38 0.73 -11.79
N GLN A 78 -2.49 1.20 -11.25
CA GLN A 78 -3.80 1.11 -11.90
C GLN A 78 -3.97 2.31 -12.83
N LYS A 79 -3.91 2.07 -14.11
CA LYS A 79 -4.13 3.06 -15.15
C LYS A 79 -4.80 2.35 -16.32
N GLN A 80 -4.85 2.95 -17.49
CA GLN A 80 -5.50 2.34 -18.64
C GLN A 80 -4.97 0.92 -18.92
N VAL A 81 -3.66 0.72 -18.76
CA VAL A 81 -3.05 -0.60 -18.81
C VAL A 81 -2.40 -0.85 -17.45
N LYS A 82 -2.80 -1.93 -16.80
CA LYS A 82 -2.30 -2.27 -15.47
C LYS A 82 -0.82 -2.65 -15.54
N GLU A 83 0.00 -2.02 -14.70
CA GLU A 83 1.44 -2.23 -14.67
C GLU A 83 1.87 -2.75 -13.31
N LYS A 84 2.53 -3.92 -13.29
CA LYS A 84 3.06 -4.50 -12.05
C LYS A 84 4.37 -3.81 -11.70
N LEU A 85 4.46 -3.28 -10.48
CA LEU A 85 5.61 -2.53 -9.99
C LEU A 85 6.43 -3.31 -8.95
N LEU A 86 5.80 -4.25 -8.30
CA LEU A 86 6.48 -5.02 -7.27
C LEU A 86 5.93 -6.44 -7.19
#